data_866b5c22d8d93a63c75eb9f2b6fadc62
#
_entry.id   866b5c22d8d93a63c75eb9f2b6fadc62
#
_cell.length_a   1.000
_cell.length_b   1.000
_cell.length_c   1.000
_cell.angle_alpha   90.00
_cell.angle_beta   90.00
_cell.angle_gamma   90.00
#
_symmetry.space_group_name_H-M   'P 1'
#
loop_
_entity.id
_entity.type
_entity.pdbx_description
1 polymer ?
#
loop_
_entity_poly.entity_id
_entity_poly.type
_entity_poly.pdbx_seq_one_letter_code
_entity_poly.pdbx_strand_id
1 'polypeptide(L)'
;MSLRRTVLVLLAAAALAVPAAADQITKKFDWSPVGGIQDVNIEVQHVVIGQIVFDLGSTLKGTPVRKSSANAKVRVDNNGFIDTEVGVAIVVFDEEGNVVATGSGGTQWGYLNKGDRTNYTIDFPYVYRNFDKAKTFLITLETKEKGRKAPGPTPTPVP
;
A
#
# COMPACT_ATOMS: atom_id res chain seq x y z
N MET A 1 23.43 48.93 30.12
CA MET A 1 24.14 47.79 29.50
C MET A 1 23.16 46.64 29.36
N SER A 2 22.69 46.41 28.14
CA SER A 2 21.66 45.40 27.84
C SER A 2 22.34 44.13 27.27
N LEU A 3 22.23 43.05 28.02
CA LEU A 3 22.77 41.73 27.61
C LEU A 3 21.72 41.06 26.71
N ARG A 4 21.94 41.09 25.41
CA ARG A 4 21.14 40.33 24.43
C ARG A 4 21.51 38.86 24.55
N ARG A 5 20.61 38.05 25.11
CA ARG A 5 20.70 36.59 25.09
C ARG A 5 20.27 36.09 23.71
N THR A 6 21.25 35.72 22.91
CA THR A 6 21.02 34.99 21.64
C THR A 6 20.67 33.56 21.97
N VAL A 7 19.39 33.18 21.79
CA VAL A 7 18.96 31.78 21.91
C VAL A 7 19.26 31.11 20.56
N LEU A 8 20.27 30.27 20.56
CA LEU A 8 20.61 29.40 19.43
C LEU A 8 19.62 28.22 19.42
N VAL A 9 18.63 28.26 18.54
CA VAL A 9 17.73 27.12 18.30
C VAL A 9 18.46 26.13 17.39
N LEU A 10 19.03 25.08 17.96
CA LEU A 10 19.50 23.93 17.21
C LEU A 10 18.28 23.15 16.71
N LEU A 11 17.91 23.31 15.44
CA LEU A 11 17.01 22.41 14.76
C LEU A 11 17.78 21.09 14.50
N ALA A 12 17.59 20.11 15.35
CA ALA A 12 18.02 18.74 15.08
C ALA A 12 17.08 18.17 14.00
N ALA A 13 17.51 18.24 12.75
CA ALA A 13 16.89 17.48 11.66
C ALA A 13 17.14 15.99 11.94
N ALA A 14 16.21 15.33 12.61
CA ALA A 14 16.18 13.88 12.68
C ALA A 14 15.95 13.36 11.27
N ALA A 15 17.00 13.02 10.55
CA ALA A 15 16.92 12.22 9.33
C ALA A 15 16.36 10.85 9.74
N LEU A 16 15.07 10.66 9.51
CA LEU A 16 14.46 9.34 9.58
C LEU A 16 15.12 8.51 8.48
N ALA A 17 16.11 7.71 8.88
CA ALA A 17 16.69 6.68 8.03
C ALA A 17 15.58 5.68 7.73
N VAL A 18 14.91 5.83 6.60
CA VAL A 18 13.98 4.83 6.07
C VAL A 18 14.82 3.59 5.77
N PRO A 19 14.52 2.44 6.37
CA PRO A 19 15.23 1.22 6.04
C PRO A 19 14.98 0.92 4.56
N ALA A 20 16.00 1.05 3.73
CA ALA A 20 15.93 0.80 2.28
C ALA A 20 15.92 -0.73 2.03
N ALA A 21 14.87 -1.42 2.48
CA ALA A 21 14.74 -2.87 2.32
C ALA A 21 13.71 -3.26 1.25
N ALA A 22 12.74 -2.39 0.96
CA ALA A 22 11.73 -2.61 -0.06
C ALA A 22 11.44 -1.30 -0.78
N ASP A 23 11.23 -1.39 -2.08
CA ASP A 23 10.75 -0.25 -2.84
C ASP A 23 9.23 -0.24 -2.77
N GLN A 24 8.64 0.92 -2.44
CA GLN A 24 7.19 1.03 -2.33
C GLN A 24 6.67 2.32 -2.95
N ILE A 25 5.45 2.28 -3.39
CA ILE A 25 4.68 3.42 -3.84
C ILE A 25 3.26 3.35 -3.30
N THR A 26 2.71 4.49 -2.90
CA THR A 26 1.31 4.63 -2.52
C THR A 26 0.65 5.66 -3.43
N LYS A 27 -0.50 5.31 -4.01
CA LYS A 27 -1.31 6.24 -4.80
C LYS A 27 -2.75 6.26 -4.32
N LYS A 28 -3.37 7.43 -4.47
CA LYS A 28 -4.78 7.67 -4.19
C LYS A 28 -5.59 7.65 -5.47
N PHE A 29 -6.76 7.04 -5.41
CA PHE A 29 -7.72 6.94 -6.51
C PHE A 29 -9.12 7.29 -6.04
N ASP A 30 -9.94 7.78 -6.95
CA ASP A 30 -11.36 7.91 -6.72
C ASP A 30 -12.00 6.53 -6.69
N TRP A 31 -13.03 6.39 -5.86
CA TRP A 31 -13.78 5.15 -5.73
C TRP A 31 -14.62 4.91 -6.99
N SER A 32 -14.42 3.77 -7.62
CA SER A 32 -15.24 3.33 -8.75
C SER A 32 -16.43 2.47 -8.26
N PRO A 33 -17.54 2.45 -8.96
CA PRO A 33 -18.67 1.61 -8.61
C PRO A 33 -18.28 0.13 -8.53
N VAL A 34 -18.94 -0.56 -7.62
CA VAL A 34 -18.73 -1.98 -7.34
C VAL A 34 -18.87 -2.85 -8.58
N GLY A 35 -17.97 -3.82 -8.73
CA GLY A 35 -17.93 -4.76 -9.87
C GLY A 35 -17.34 -4.16 -11.15
N GLY A 36 -17.02 -2.87 -11.17
CA GLY A 36 -16.28 -2.26 -12.28
C GLY A 36 -14.80 -2.61 -12.23
N ILE A 37 -14.20 -2.79 -13.41
CA ILE A 37 -12.74 -2.86 -13.54
C ILE A 37 -12.21 -1.44 -13.51
N GLN A 38 -11.27 -1.17 -12.60
CA GLN A 38 -10.59 0.11 -12.53
C GLN A 38 -9.11 -0.04 -12.86
N ASP A 39 -8.64 0.70 -13.85
CA ASP A 39 -7.22 0.78 -14.18
C ASP A 39 -6.52 1.69 -13.17
N VAL A 40 -5.46 1.17 -12.55
CA VAL A 40 -4.69 1.91 -11.53
C VAL A 40 -3.25 2.22 -11.97
N ASN A 41 -2.64 1.37 -12.79
CA ASN A 41 -1.32 1.56 -13.41
C ASN A 41 -0.27 2.09 -12.43
N ILE A 42 0.02 1.30 -11.40
CA ILE A 42 1.05 1.56 -10.40
C ILE A 42 2.24 0.66 -10.71
N GLU A 43 3.42 1.24 -10.80
CA GLU A 43 4.65 0.50 -11.08
C GLU A 43 5.70 0.79 -10.02
N VAL A 44 6.33 -0.28 -9.51
CA VAL A 44 7.52 -0.24 -8.66
C VAL A 44 8.52 -1.22 -9.23
N GLN A 45 9.70 -0.73 -9.58
CA GLN A 45 10.71 -1.51 -10.31
C GLN A 45 10.11 -2.03 -11.63
N HIS A 46 9.80 -3.31 -11.74
CA HIS A 46 9.20 -3.94 -12.91
C HIS A 46 7.86 -4.61 -12.60
N VAL A 47 7.37 -4.42 -11.38
CA VAL A 47 6.08 -4.96 -10.94
C VAL A 47 5.01 -3.90 -11.13
N VAL A 48 3.94 -4.26 -11.84
CA VAL A 48 2.85 -3.36 -12.18
C VAL A 48 1.55 -3.88 -11.61
N ILE A 49 0.83 -3.05 -10.86
CA ILE A 49 -0.59 -3.24 -10.63
C ILE A 49 -1.33 -2.58 -11.79
N GLY A 50 -1.91 -3.38 -12.68
CA GLY A 50 -2.66 -2.86 -13.82
C GLY A 50 -4.10 -2.52 -13.48
N GLN A 51 -4.79 -3.42 -12.78
CA GLN A 51 -6.23 -3.34 -12.56
C GLN A 51 -6.63 -3.79 -11.17
N ILE A 52 -7.74 -3.22 -10.70
CA ILE A 52 -8.41 -3.62 -9.47
C ILE A 52 -9.92 -3.79 -9.71
N VAL A 53 -10.51 -4.79 -9.07
CA VAL A 53 -11.97 -5.03 -9.04
C VAL A 53 -12.38 -5.24 -7.60
N PHE A 54 -13.34 -4.45 -7.11
CA PHE A 54 -13.91 -4.62 -5.79
C PHE A 54 -15.15 -5.52 -5.85
N ASP A 55 -15.14 -6.59 -5.05
CA ASP A 55 -16.30 -7.43 -4.78
C ASP A 55 -16.71 -7.22 -3.32
N LEU A 56 -17.81 -6.51 -3.11
CA LEU A 56 -18.22 -6.09 -1.77
C LEU A 56 -19.27 -7.02 -1.15
N GLY A 57 -19.71 -8.03 -1.90
CA GLY A 57 -20.69 -9.00 -1.41
C GLY A 57 -21.92 -8.35 -0.79
N SER A 58 -22.32 -8.83 0.38
CA SER A 58 -23.49 -8.32 1.12
C SER A 58 -23.25 -7.01 1.87
N THR A 59 -22.04 -6.49 1.90
CA THR A 59 -21.67 -5.31 2.72
C THR A 59 -22.12 -3.98 2.14
N LEU A 60 -22.65 -3.96 0.91
CA LEU A 60 -23.13 -2.74 0.24
C LEU A 60 -24.36 -2.11 0.89
N LYS A 61 -25.22 -2.91 1.51
CA LYS A 61 -26.50 -2.47 2.10
C LYS A 61 -26.68 -2.84 3.57
N GLY A 62 -25.63 -3.33 4.19
CA GLY A 62 -25.69 -3.86 5.54
C GLY A 62 -25.16 -2.93 6.61
N THR A 63 -25.44 -3.28 7.86
CA THR A 63 -24.72 -2.76 9.01
C THR A 63 -23.26 -3.15 8.93
N PRO A 64 -22.32 -2.32 9.45
CA PRO A 64 -20.91 -2.66 9.49
C PRO A 64 -20.69 -4.03 10.15
N VAL A 65 -20.09 -4.95 9.44
CA VAL A 65 -19.78 -6.30 9.97
C VAL A 65 -18.29 -6.35 10.29
N ARG A 66 -17.97 -6.89 11.45
CA ARG A 66 -16.56 -7.03 11.87
C ARG A 66 -15.76 -7.96 10.96
N LYS A 67 -16.43 -8.90 10.29
CA LYS A 67 -15.84 -9.79 9.31
C LYS A 67 -16.75 -9.80 8.10
N SER A 68 -16.24 -9.36 6.96
CA SER A 68 -17.03 -9.26 5.73
C SER A 68 -16.49 -10.23 4.67
N SER A 69 -17.33 -10.53 3.70
CA SER A 69 -16.95 -11.23 2.47
C SER A 69 -16.41 -10.27 1.40
N ALA A 70 -16.28 -8.98 1.73
CA ALA A 70 -15.75 -8.00 0.80
C ALA A 70 -14.28 -8.27 0.52
N ASN A 71 -13.91 -8.15 -0.74
CA ASN A 71 -12.53 -8.28 -1.18
C ASN A 71 -12.25 -7.39 -2.39
N ALA A 72 -10.97 -7.23 -2.70
CA ALA A 72 -10.49 -6.66 -3.96
C ALA A 72 -9.65 -7.69 -4.69
N LYS A 73 -9.87 -7.86 -5.98
CA LYS A 73 -8.98 -8.64 -6.87
C LYS A 73 -8.05 -7.66 -7.55
N VAL A 74 -6.75 -7.81 -7.32
CA VAL A 74 -5.70 -6.93 -7.82
C VAL A 74 -4.85 -7.70 -8.81
N ARG A 75 -4.87 -7.28 -10.09
CA ARG A 75 -4.00 -7.88 -11.11
C ARG A 75 -2.61 -7.30 -11.03
N VAL A 76 -1.62 -8.17 -10.88
CA VAL A 76 -0.22 -7.82 -10.76
C VAL A 76 0.61 -8.55 -11.80
N ASP A 77 1.41 -7.82 -12.54
CA ASP A 77 2.33 -8.30 -13.57
C ASP A 77 3.77 -8.05 -13.11
N ASN A 78 4.64 -9.09 -13.15
CA ASN A 78 6.08 -8.92 -13.00
C ASN A 78 6.72 -8.88 -14.40
N ASN A 79 6.92 -7.69 -14.94
CA ASN A 79 7.52 -7.47 -16.25
C ASN A 79 9.07 -7.52 -16.22
N GLY A 80 9.66 -7.80 -15.07
CA GLY A 80 11.10 -7.85 -14.87
C GLY A 80 11.73 -9.19 -15.20
N PHE A 81 13.02 -9.26 -14.93
CA PHE A 81 13.86 -10.46 -15.13
C PHE A 81 14.20 -11.17 -13.81
N ILE A 82 13.66 -10.69 -12.68
CA ILE A 82 13.97 -11.18 -11.35
C ILE A 82 12.65 -11.56 -10.65
N ASP A 83 12.68 -12.69 -9.96
CA ASP A 83 11.58 -13.11 -9.08
C ASP A 83 11.45 -12.12 -7.92
N THR A 84 10.22 -11.71 -7.60
CA THR A 84 9.98 -10.59 -6.68
C THR A 84 8.91 -10.93 -5.65
N GLU A 85 9.18 -10.66 -4.37
CA GLU A 85 8.15 -10.62 -3.33
C GLU A 85 7.27 -9.38 -3.56
N VAL A 86 5.96 -9.53 -3.45
CA VAL A 86 4.99 -8.46 -3.69
C VAL A 86 4.06 -8.31 -2.49
N GLY A 87 3.96 -7.10 -1.96
CA GLY A 87 2.98 -6.69 -0.96
C GLY A 87 1.99 -5.69 -1.56
N VAL A 88 0.72 -5.86 -1.24
CA VAL A 88 -0.34 -4.92 -1.62
C VAL A 88 -1.16 -4.58 -0.39
N ALA A 89 -1.37 -3.28 -0.13
CA ALA A 89 -2.27 -2.82 0.91
C ALA A 89 -3.28 -1.83 0.33
N ILE A 90 -4.53 -1.90 0.82
CA ILE A 90 -5.62 -1.04 0.38
C ILE A 90 -6.30 -0.44 1.60
N VAL A 91 -6.54 0.87 1.56
CA VAL A 91 -7.33 1.61 2.55
C VAL A 91 -8.40 2.40 1.83
N VAL A 92 -9.65 2.20 2.20
CA VAL A 92 -10.82 2.88 1.60
C VAL A 92 -11.33 3.95 2.55
N PHE A 93 -11.69 5.12 2.01
CA PHE A 93 -12.13 6.29 2.77
C PHE A 93 -13.48 6.81 2.29
N ASP A 94 -14.25 7.40 3.21
CA ASP A 94 -15.45 8.18 2.91
C ASP A 94 -15.11 9.64 2.50
N GLU A 95 -16.14 10.47 2.32
CA GLU A 95 -16.00 11.87 1.92
C GLU A 95 -15.32 12.72 2.99
N GLU A 96 -15.53 12.39 4.27
CA GLU A 96 -14.93 13.07 5.42
C GLU A 96 -13.49 12.58 5.69
N GLY A 97 -12.99 11.59 4.95
CA GLY A 97 -11.67 11.02 5.15
C GLY A 97 -11.59 9.97 6.25
N ASN A 98 -12.74 9.49 6.77
CA ASN A 98 -12.73 8.38 7.70
C ASN A 98 -12.48 7.06 6.97
N VAL A 99 -11.84 6.12 7.65
CA VAL A 99 -11.59 4.78 7.12
C VAL A 99 -12.89 3.99 7.02
N VAL A 100 -13.19 3.50 5.81
CA VAL A 100 -14.30 2.58 5.53
C VAL A 100 -13.87 1.14 5.72
N ALA A 101 -12.73 0.77 5.13
CA ALA A 101 -12.19 -0.58 5.23
C ALA A 101 -10.68 -0.59 4.97
N THR A 102 -10.02 -1.66 5.44
CA THR A 102 -8.61 -1.92 5.19
C THR A 102 -8.38 -3.37 4.85
N GLY A 103 -7.43 -3.64 3.98
CA GLY A 103 -7.00 -5.00 3.64
C GLY A 103 -5.58 -5.01 3.10
N SER A 104 -4.93 -6.17 3.19
CA SER A 104 -3.61 -6.38 2.63
C SER A 104 -3.43 -7.82 2.16
N GLY A 105 -2.51 -8.04 1.24
CA GLY A 105 -2.16 -9.34 0.70
C GLY A 105 -0.91 -9.25 -0.19
N GLY A 106 -0.69 -10.29 -0.99
CA GLY A 106 0.48 -10.38 -1.86
C GLY A 106 1.03 -11.81 -1.90
N THR A 107 2.33 -11.95 -2.15
CA THR A 107 3.02 -13.24 -2.08
C THR A 107 3.11 -13.69 -0.63
N GLN A 108 2.41 -14.78 -0.29
CA GLN A 108 2.46 -15.34 1.08
C GLN A 108 3.70 -16.20 1.27
N TRP A 109 4.07 -16.97 0.25
CA TRP A 109 5.24 -17.83 0.23
C TRP A 109 5.88 -17.79 -1.13
N GLY A 110 7.20 -17.58 -1.17
CA GLY A 110 7.95 -17.52 -2.41
C GLY A 110 7.86 -16.16 -3.11
N TYR A 111 7.77 -16.17 -4.41
CA TYR A 111 7.93 -14.99 -5.26
C TYR A 111 6.89 -15.00 -6.38
N LEU A 112 6.54 -13.84 -6.89
CA LEU A 112 5.97 -13.69 -8.23
C LEU A 112 7.14 -13.81 -9.21
N ASN A 113 7.13 -14.89 -10.01
CA ASN A 113 8.25 -15.15 -10.91
C ASN A 113 8.36 -14.08 -12.00
N LYS A 114 9.55 -13.95 -12.56
CA LYS A 114 9.80 -13.07 -13.70
C LYS A 114 8.87 -13.41 -14.88
N GLY A 115 8.25 -12.40 -15.45
CA GLY A 115 7.35 -12.53 -16.58
C GLY A 115 5.95 -13.05 -16.23
N ASP A 116 5.69 -13.39 -14.96
CA ASP A 116 4.39 -13.92 -14.53
C ASP A 116 3.37 -12.80 -14.28
N ARG A 117 2.11 -13.20 -14.44
CA ARG A 117 0.92 -12.42 -14.08
C ARG A 117 0.09 -13.20 -13.07
N THR A 118 -0.43 -12.52 -12.06
CA THR A 118 -1.31 -13.12 -11.06
C THR A 118 -2.42 -12.17 -10.65
N ASN A 119 -3.43 -12.72 -9.95
CA ASN A 119 -4.44 -11.92 -9.26
C ASN A 119 -4.34 -12.21 -7.77
N TYR A 120 -4.02 -11.20 -6.99
CA TYR A 120 -4.12 -11.28 -5.53
C TYR A 120 -5.53 -10.94 -5.09
N THR A 121 -6.07 -11.74 -4.17
CA THR A 121 -7.32 -11.42 -3.47
C THR A 121 -6.96 -10.76 -2.15
N ILE A 122 -7.39 -9.52 -2.00
CA ILE A 122 -7.19 -8.72 -0.79
C ILE A 122 -8.51 -8.72 -0.03
N ASP A 123 -8.59 -9.47 1.03
CA ASP A 123 -9.77 -9.50 1.89
C ASP A 123 -9.84 -8.26 2.77
N PHE A 124 -11.05 -7.76 3.00
CA PHE A 124 -11.34 -6.71 3.97
C PHE A 124 -11.94 -7.35 5.22
N PRO A 125 -11.12 -7.83 6.17
CA PRO A 125 -11.60 -8.54 7.35
C PRO A 125 -12.38 -7.62 8.30
N TYR A 126 -12.15 -6.31 8.19
CA TYR A 126 -12.82 -5.29 8.98
C TYR A 126 -13.39 -4.23 8.06
N VAL A 127 -14.71 -4.03 8.15
CA VAL A 127 -15.44 -2.96 7.49
C VAL A 127 -15.99 -2.07 8.60
N TYR A 128 -15.47 -0.87 8.71
CA TYR A 128 -15.81 0.08 9.77
C TYR A 128 -17.06 0.88 9.44
N ARG A 129 -17.37 1.03 8.15
CA ARG A 129 -18.53 1.75 7.62
C ARG A 129 -19.06 1.04 6.39
N ASN A 130 -20.27 1.40 5.96
CA ASN A 130 -20.83 0.87 4.72
C ASN A 130 -20.01 1.35 3.51
N PHE A 131 -19.76 0.47 2.58
CA PHE A 131 -19.03 0.79 1.35
C PHE A 131 -19.77 1.76 0.42
N ASP A 132 -21.10 1.96 0.60
CA ASP A 132 -21.87 2.98 -0.11
C ASP A 132 -21.38 4.41 0.18
N LYS A 133 -20.64 4.59 1.29
CA LYS A 133 -20.00 5.87 1.64
C LYS A 133 -18.58 6.01 1.07
N ALA A 134 -18.04 4.98 0.45
CA ALA A 134 -16.71 5.03 -0.12
C ALA A 134 -16.59 6.12 -1.20
N LYS A 135 -15.54 6.92 -1.15
CA LYS A 135 -15.25 8.01 -2.11
C LYS A 135 -13.86 7.90 -2.72
N THR A 136 -12.89 7.46 -1.93
CA THR A 136 -11.53 7.32 -2.39
C THR A 136 -10.87 6.08 -1.77
N PHE A 137 -9.78 5.62 -2.38
CA PHE A 137 -8.94 4.62 -1.76
C PHE A 137 -7.46 4.91 -2.01
N LEU A 138 -6.63 4.48 -1.07
CA LEU A 138 -5.19 4.36 -1.25
C LEU A 138 -4.85 2.92 -1.58
N ILE A 139 -3.92 2.73 -2.50
CA ILE A 139 -3.30 1.43 -2.73
C ILE A 139 -1.79 1.60 -2.66
N THR A 140 -1.15 0.71 -1.90
CA THR A 140 0.30 0.63 -1.76
C THR A 140 0.78 -0.64 -2.44
N LEU A 141 1.77 -0.51 -3.29
CA LEU A 141 2.55 -1.60 -3.85
C LEU A 141 3.93 -1.57 -3.21
N GLU A 142 4.33 -2.68 -2.63
CA GLU A 142 5.66 -2.92 -2.08
C GLU A 142 6.30 -4.08 -2.81
N THR A 143 7.59 -3.97 -3.12
CA THR A 143 8.34 -5.00 -3.86
C THR A 143 9.70 -5.25 -3.24
N LYS A 144 10.13 -6.52 -3.29
CA LYS A 144 11.48 -6.91 -2.89
C LYS A 144 12.01 -7.99 -3.81
N GLU A 145 13.05 -7.67 -4.56
CA GLU A 145 13.68 -8.60 -5.48
C GLU A 145 14.39 -9.75 -4.74
N LYS A 146 14.30 -10.94 -5.30
CA LYS A 146 15.00 -12.12 -4.80
C LYS A 146 16.51 -11.89 -4.80
N GLY A 147 17.16 -12.17 -3.66
CA GLY A 147 18.60 -12.01 -3.51
C GLY A 147 19.08 -10.59 -3.23
N ARG A 148 18.24 -9.59 -3.25
CA ARG A 148 18.56 -8.24 -2.81
C ARG A 148 18.78 -8.24 -1.29
N LYS A 149 20.04 -8.12 -0.86
CA LYS A 149 20.36 -7.95 0.56
C LYS A 149 19.88 -6.58 1.01
N ALA A 150 19.29 -6.51 2.21
CA ALA A 150 19.09 -5.22 2.86
C ALA A 150 20.42 -4.45 2.88
N PRO A 151 20.43 -3.14 2.58
CA PRO A 151 21.65 -2.34 2.73
C PRO A 151 22.14 -2.51 4.17
N GLY A 152 23.42 -2.85 4.30
CA GLY A 152 24.06 -2.96 5.62
C GLY A 152 23.90 -1.65 6.39
N PRO A 153 23.98 -1.69 7.73
CA PRO A 153 23.92 -0.47 8.53
C PRO A 153 24.99 0.49 8.02
N THR A 154 24.57 1.73 7.73
CA THR A 154 25.50 2.80 7.37
C THR A 154 26.52 2.96 8.48
N PRO A 155 27.82 2.91 8.21
CA PRO A 155 28.81 3.06 9.26
C PRO A 155 28.60 4.42 9.93
N THR A 156 28.37 4.40 11.26
CA THR A 156 28.29 5.61 12.06
C THR A 156 29.64 6.34 11.94
N PRO A 157 29.67 7.63 11.58
CA PRO A 157 30.94 8.36 11.60
C PRO A 157 31.47 8.34 13.04
N VAL A 158 32.67 7.79 13.20
CA VAL A 158 33.41 7.84 14.46
C VAL A 158 33.83 9.29 14.69
N PRO A 159 33.57 9.88 15.87
CA PRO A 159 33.92 11.26 16.19
C PRO A 159 35.43 11.49 16.22
#